data_429a56b1828c18e81c218354b98f3960
#
_entry.id   429a56b1828c18e81c218354b98f3960
#
_cell.length_a   1.000
_cell.length_b   1.000
_cell.length_c   1.000
_cell.angle_alpha   90.00
_cell.angle_beta   90.00
_cell.angle_gamma   90.00
#
_symmetry.space_group_name_H-M   'P 1'
#
loop_
_entity.id
_entity.type
_entity.pdbx_description
1 polymer ?
#
loop_
_entity_poly.entity_id
_entity_poly.type
_entity_poly.pdbx_seq_one_letter_code
_entity_poly.pdbx_strand_id
1 'polypeptide(L)'
;MAKFSFHCQNYKASQICAIDKHNRRLNKHYHSNPDIDTEKSANNRIYVAPKETLFKDCKNLIEKKVVAYGGRITKTSNWLTECIFSYPDELPADRIDEYNNLILKYMGARLGEDNILSCIYHGDEIGLGHLHLCLCPIVDNKLSSKTLITRDFITSIHKIMPIILQNHGFDIESYEETETKKGGNLSVKEYKKAMEKEKEELNHKLDDMVKEYNELAEQYNKLLDEKSELERKNRQKAYEVINQQERSR
;
A
#
# COMPACT_ATOMS: atom_id res chain seq x y z
N MET A 1 -12.21 -8.71 0.22
CA MET A 1 -11.70 -8.47 -1.15
C MET A 1 -10.78 -7.26 -1.12
N ALA A 2 -9.64 -7.36 -1.70
CA ALA A 2 -8.61 -6.33 -1.67
C ALA A 2 -8.68 -5.43 -2.92
N LYS A 3 -8.31 -4.15 -2.78
CA LYS A 3 -8.37 -3.19 -3.88
C LYS A 3 -7.09 -3.19 -4.69
N PHE A 4 -7.23 -3.29 -6.03
CA PHE A 4 -6.12 -3.06 -6.95
C PHE A 4 -5.79 -1.57 -7.00
N SER A 5 -4.53 -1.21 -6.81
CA SER A 5 -4.06 0.17 -6.89
C SER A 5 -2.92 0.31 -7.89
N PHE A 6 -3.02 1.34 -8.72
CA PHE A 6 -2.07 1.65 -9.78
C PHE A 6 -1.91 3.17 -9.94
N HIS A 7 -0.68 3.63 -10.06
CA HIS A 7 -0.38 5.01 -10.44
C HIS A 7 0.91 5.10 -11.25
N CYS A 8 1.07 6.19 -12.00
CA CYS A 8 2.26 6.45 -12.81
C CYS A 8 2.85 7.82 -12.48
N GLN A 9 4.18 7.89 -12.52
CA GLN A 9 4.94 9.13 -12.42
C GLN A 9 5.97 9.23 -13.53
N ASN A 10 6.15 10.45 -14.06
CA ASN A 10 7.10 10.72 -15.12
C ASN A 10 8.34 11.41 -14.58
N TYR A 11 9.50 11.02 -15.10
CA TYR A 11 10.81 11.54 -14.67
C TYR A 11 11.62 12.06 -15.84
N LYS A 12 12.35 13.15 -15.59
CA LYS A 12 13.34 13.70 -16.52
C LYS A 12 14.66 12.97 -16.36
N ALA A 13 15.55 13.13 -17.33
CA ALA A 13 16.88 12.52 -17.34
C ALA A 13 17.63 12.68 -16.02
N SER A 14 17.59 13.88 -15.41
CA SER A 14 18.30 14.20 -14.16
C SER A 14 17.79 13.42 -12.92
N GLN A 15 16.60 12.85 -12.97
CA GLN A 15 15.96 12.19 -11.84
C GLN A 15 16.17 10.66 -11.86
N ILE A 16 16.52 10.08 -13.04
CA ILE A 16 16.57 8.63 -13.24
C ILE A 16 17.56 7.93 -12.33
N CYS A 17 18.73 8.54 -12.07
CA CYS A 17 19.74 7.94 -11.21
C CYS A 17 19.25 7.79 -9.75
N ALA A 18 18.42 8.71 -9.27
CA ALA A 18 17.85 8.63 -7.94
C ALA A 18 16.81 7.49 -7.85
N ILE A 19 15.96 7.35 -8.88
CA ILE A 19 14.98 6.26 -9.00
C ILE A 19 15.70 4.91 -9.09
N ASP A 20 16.72 4.77 -9.92
CA ASP A 20 17.51 3.55 -10.07
C ASP A 20 18.13 3.12 -8.72
N LYS A 21 18.71 4.06 -7.98
CA LYS A 21 19.27 3.79 -6.66
C LYS A 21 18.24 3.39 -5.63
N HIS A 22 17.07 4.01 -5.66
CA HIS A 22 15.96 3.68 -4.78
C HIS A 22 15.46 2.26 -5.09
N ASN A 23 15.10 2.00 -6.33
CA ASN A 23 14.47 0.74 -6.71
C ASN A 23 15.40 -0.47 -6.54
N ARG A 24 16.69 -0.32 -6.79
CA ARG A 24 17.69 -1.40 -6.59
C ARG A 24 18.34 -1.41 -5.20
N ARG A 25 17.86 -0.58 -4.27
CA ARG A 25 18.42 -0.47 -2.90
C ARG A 25 19.93 -0.22 -2.87
N LEU A 26 20.43 0.69 -3.73
CA LEU A 26 21.87 1.00 -3.83
C LEU A 26 22.33 2.10 -2.86
N ASN A 27 21.43 2.74 -2.13
CA ASN A 27 21.79 3.72 -1.11
C ASN A 27 22.10 3.01 0.22
N LYS A 28 23.08 3.54 0.95
CA LYS A 28 23.41 3.05 2.29
C LYS A 28 22.36 3.45 3.34
N HIS A 29 21.70 4.60 3.13
CA HIS A 29 20.69 5.16 4.02
C HIS A 29 19.56 5.79 3.22
N TYR A 30 18.34 5.68 3.72
CA TYR A 30 17.11 6.15 3.07
C TYR A 30 16.43 7.22 3.93
N HIS A 31 17.11 8.35 4.19
CA HIS A 31 16.58 9.44 5.04
C HIS A 31 15.24 10.01 4.53
N SER A 32 14.98 9.95 3.23
CA SER A 32 13.71 10.41 2.63
C SER A 32 12.57 9.40 2.72
N ASN A 33 12.88 8.14 3.01
CA ASN A 33 11.89 7.08 3.22
C ASN A 33 12.33 6.17 4.38
N PRO A 34 12.01 6.56 5.63
CA PRO A 34 12.39 5.80 6.83
C PRO A 34 11.65 4.46 6.95
N ASP A 35 10.64 4.22 6.11
CA ASP A 35 9.85 2.99 6.11
C ASP A 35 10.63 1.79 5.50
N ILE A 36 11.79 2.05 4.85
CA ILE A 36 12.63 0.99 4.26
C ILE A 36 13.42 0.29 5.36
N ASP A 37 13.15 -1.00 5.52
CA ASP A 37 13.90 -1.91 6.39
C ASP A 37 14.95 -2.67 5.57
N THR A 38 16.18 -2.18 5.57
CA THR A 38 17.27 -2.75 4.78
C THR A 38 17.62 -4.19 5.17
N GLU A 39 17.28 -4.64 6.37
CA GLU A 39 17.48 -6.03 6.80
C GLU A 39 16.51 -6.98 6.07
N LYS A 40 15.37 -6.47 5.61
CA LYS A 40 14.38 -7.21 4.83
C LYS A 40 14.56 -7.12 3.32
N SER A 41 15.60 -6.44 2.83
CA SER A 41 15.82 -6.27 1.38
C SER A 41 16.01 -7.59 0.61
N ALA A 42 16.29 -8.69 1.31
CA ALA A 42 16.25 -10.05 0.74
C ALA A 42 14.83 -10.48 0.29
N ASN A 43 13.78 -9.82 0.76
CA ASN A 43 12.40 -10.07 0.34
C ASN A 43 12.06 -9.38 -1.01
N ASN A 44 12.90 -8.48 -1.48
CA ASN A 44 12.72 -7.82 -2.77
C ASN A 44 12.94 -8.81 -3.91
N ARG A 45 12.22 -8.65 -5.01
CA ARG A 45 12.29 -9.54 -6.17
C ARG A 45 12.48 -8.73 -7.45
N ILE A 46 13.42 -9.15 -8.28
CA ILE A 46 13.76 -8.48 -9.54
C ILE A 46 13.25 -9.35 -10.69
N TYR A 47 12.29 -8.83 -11.46
CA TYR A 47 11.73 -9.50 -12.65
C TYR A 47 12.40 -9.01 -13.93
N VAL A 48 12.73 -7.71 -14.00
CA VAL A 48 13.53 -7.12 -15.07
C VAL A 48 14.59 -6.23 -14.43
N ALA A 49 15.85 -6.53 -14.66
CA ALA A 49 16.97 -5.72 -14.22
C ALA A 49 17.47 -4.81 -15.35
N PRO A 50 17.88 -3.57 -15.06
CA PRO A 50 18.67 -2.79 -16.03
C PRO A 50 19.94 -3.53 -16.43
N LYS A 51 20.32 -3.44 -17.70
CA LYS A 51 21.54 -4.08 -18.24
C LYS A 51 22.81 -3.47 -17.65
N GLU A 52 22.81 -2.14 -17.51
CA GLU A 52 23.88 -1.40 -16.86
C GLU A 52 23.30 -0.55 -15.70
N THR A 53 22.79 0.61 -16.03
CA THR A 53 22.03 1.48 -15.14
C THR A 53 20.76 1.94 -15.85
N LEU A 54 19.71 2.21 -15.11
CA LEU A 54 18.45 2.65 -15.69
C LEU A 54 18.63 3.89 -16.60
N PHE A 55 19.53 4.80 -16.21
CA PHE A 55 19.84 5.97 -17.02
C PHE A 55 20.52 5.61 -18.35
N LYS A 56 21.53 4.75 -18.34
CA LYS A 56 22.24 4.33 -19.55
C LYS A 56 21.34 3.55 -20.50
N ASP A 57 20.56 2.65 -19.96
CA ASP A 57 19.63 1.82 -20.75
C ASP A 57 18.55 2.70 -21.40
N CYS A 58 18.01 3.66 -20.64
CA CYS A 58 17.07 4.63 -21.14
C CYS A 58 17.68 5.48 -22.26
N LYS A 59 18.90 6.00 -22.05
CA LYS A 59 19.64 6.79 -23.06
C LYS A 59 19.86 5.98 -24.32
N ASN A 60 20.40 4.76 -24.22
CA ASN A 60 20.67 3.87 -25.36
C ASN A 60 19.38 3.57 -26.15
N LEU A 61 18.28 3.32 -25.45
CA LEU A 61 16.99 3.04 -26.10
C LEU A 61 16.45 4.27 -26.84
N ILE A 62 16.55 5.46 -26.24
CA ILE A 62 16.17 6.73 -26.87
C ILE A 62 17.02 6.99 -28.12
N GLU A 63 18.34 6.83 -28.03
CA GLU A 63 19.23 6.98 -29.16
C GLU A 63 18.85 6.03 -30.30
N LYS A 64 18.60 4.77 -29.99
CA LYS A 64 18.25 3.72 -30.97
C LYS A 64 16.86 3.90 -31.58
N LYS A 65 15.84 4.24 -30.79
CA LYS A 65 14.43 4.22 -31.23
C LYS A 65 13.85 5.60 -31.52
N VAL A 66 14.51 6.69 -31.10
CA VAL A 66 14.01 8.05 -31.28
C VAL A 66 14.96 8.88 -32.13
N VAL A 67 16.19 9.07 -31.65
CA VAL A 67 17.17 9.95 -32.34
C VAL A 67 17.55 9.40 -33.70
N ALA A 68 17.78 8.10 -33.83
CA ALA A 68 18.10 7.45 -35.11
C ALA A 68 17.02 7.62 -36.18
N TYR A 69 15.78 7.93 -35.79
CA TYR A 69 14.65 8.19 -36.66
C TYR A 69 14.31 9.69 -36.76
N GLY A 70 15.23 10.59 -36.38
CA GLY A 70 15.06 12.05 -36.49
C GLY A 70 14.20 12.67 -35.38
N GLY A 71 13.85 11.90 -34.35
CA GLY A 71 13.12 12.43 -33.19
C GLY A 71 13.97 13.40 -32.36
N ARG A 72 13.31 14.40 -31.78
CA ARG A 72 13.97 15.45 -30.99
C ARG A 72 13.78 15.21 -29.47
N ILE A 73 14.86 15.39 -28.72
CA ILE A 73 14.85 15.35 -27.27
C ILE A 73 15.07 16.77 -26.73
N THR A 74 14.21 17.19 -25.83
CA THR A 74 14.28 18.50 -25.16
C THR A 74 14.63 18.35 -23.69
N LYS A 75 15.04 19.43 -23.02
CA LYS A 75 15.26 19.44 -21.57
C LYS A 75 14.01 19.11 -20.75
N THR A 76 12.84 19.30 -21.34
CA THR A 76 11.54 19.04 -20.70
C THR A 76 10.98 17.65 -21.03
N SER A 77 11.65 16.88 -21.90
CA SER A 77 11.22 15.52 -22.25
C SER A 77 11.26 14.60 -21.02
N ASN A 78 10.19 13.82 -20.83
CA ASN A 78 10.18 12.74 -19.86
C ASN A 78 10.88 11.52 -20.45
N TRP A 79 11.94 11.10 -19.82
CA TRP A 79 12.75 9.95 -20.28
C TRP A 79 12.26 8.63 -19.72
N LEU A 80 11.69 8.69 -18.52
CA LEU A 80 11.22 7.53 -17.79
C LEU A 80 9.81 7.75 -17.31
N THR A 81 9.00 6.70 -17.37
CA THR A 81 7.75 6.58 -16.64
C THR A 81 7.88 5.41 -15.67
N GLU A 82 7.57 5.65 -14.43
CA GLU A 82 7.47 4.62 -13.41
C GLU A 82 6.00 4.35 -13.13
N CYS A 83 5.62 3.09 -13.17
CA CYS A 83 4.31 2.59 -12.83
C CYS A 83 4.42 1.81 -11.52
N ILE A 84 3.64 2.18 -10.52
CA ILE A 84 3.65 1.56 -9.20
C ILE A 84 2.32 0.84 -9.00
N PHE A 85 2.41 -0.43 -8.61
CA PHE A 85 1.28 -1.30 -8.29
C PHE A 85 1.37 -1.67 -6.82
N SER A 86 0.41 -1.22 -6.02
CA SER A 86 0.35 -1.58 -4.61
C SER A 86 -0.32 -2.92 -4.43
N TYR A 87 0.17 -3.67 -3.44
CA TYR A 87 -0.35 -4.99 -3.13
C TYR A 87 -1.54 -4.90 -2.18
N PRO A 88 -2.49 -5.81 -2.31
CA PRO A 88 -3.50 -6.02 -1.29
C PRO A 88 -2.89 -6.64 -0.03
N ASP A 89 -3.47 -6.32 1.13
CA ASP A 89 -3.02 -6.80 2.46
C ASP A 89 -2.98 -8.34 2.56
N GLU A 90 -3.78 -9.03 1.75
CA GLU A 90 -4.04 -10.47 1.89
C GLU A 90 -3.39 -11.31 0.78
N LEU A 91 -2.40 -10.77 0.05
CA LEU A 91 -1.74 -11.54 -0.99
C LEU A 91 -0.83 -12.61 -0.38
N PRO A 92 -1.06 -13.91 -0.64
CA PRO A 92 -0.20 -14.98 -0.16
C PRO A 92 1.23 -14.82 -0.66
N ALA A 93 2.22 -14.98 0.23
CA ALA A 93 3.64 -14.75 -0.08
C ALA A 93 4.18 -15.66 -1.19
N ASP A 94 3.64 -16.87 -1.31
CA ASP A 94 3.97 -17.85 -2.34
C ASP A 94 3.39 -17.49 -3.73
N ARG A 95 2.41 -16.59 -3.79
CA ARG A 95 1.78 -16.14 -5.03
C ARG A 95 2.25 -14.77 -5.53
N ILE A 96 3.19 -14.13 -4.84
CA ILE A 96 3.73 -12.81 -5.23
C ILE A 96 4.32 -12.86 -6.65
N ASP A 97 5.05 -13.90 -7.00
CA ASP A 97 5.66 -14.01 -8.34
C ASP A 97 4.62 -14.16 -9.45
N GLU A 98 3.58 -14.94 -9.21
CA GLU A 98 2.47 -15.10 -10.15
C GLU A 98 1.77 -13.75 -10.40
N TYR A 99 1.44 -13.05 -9.33
CA TYR A 99 0.81 -11.73 -9.38
C TYR A 99 1.63 -10.73 -10.19
N ASN A 100 2.93 -10.62 -9.90
CA ASN A 100 3.84 -9.71 -10.59
C ASN A 100 4.05 -10.07 -12.06
N ASN A 101 4.16 -11.35 -12.38
CA ASN A 101 4.32 -11.79 -13.76
C ASN A 101 3.06 -11.53 -14.60
N LEU A 102 1.86 -11.62 -14.03
CA LEU A 102 0.62 -11.22 -14.71
C LEU A 102 0.60 -9.73 -15.05
N ILE A 103 1.00 -8.89 -14.08
CA ILE A 103 1.12 -7.43 -14.30
C ILE A 103 2.18 -7.15 -15.37
N LEU A 104 3.38 -7.73 -15.24
CA LEU A 104 4.48 -7.50 -16.19
C LEU A 104 4.09 -7.92 -17.60
N LYS A 105 3.45 -9.07 -17.77
CA LYS A 105 2.95 -9.55 -19.06
C LYS A 105 1.92 -8.62 -19.68
N TYR A 106 0.95 -8.17 -18.89
CA TYR A 106 -0.07 -7.22 -19.36
C TYR A 106 0.57 -5.88 -19.76
N MET A 107 1.46 -5.34 -18.93
CA MET A 107 2.14 -4.07 -19.20
C MET A 107 3.04 -4.18 -20.44
N GLY A 108 3.77 -5.27 -20.60
CA GLY A 108 4.60 -5.55 -21.79
C GLY A 108 3.79 -5.56 -23.07
N ALA A 109 2.64 -6.25 -23.08
CA ALA A 109 1.74 -6.31 -24.22
C ALA A 109 1.13 -4.94 -24.57
N ARG A 110 0.91 -4.07 -23.58
CA ARG A 110 0.27 -2.76 -23.79
C ARG A 110 1.25 -1.63 -24.08
N LEU A 111 2.45 -1.66 -23.52
CA LEU A 111 3.42 -0.57 -23.56
C LEU A 111 4.67 -0.90 -24.40
N GLY A 112 4.77 -2.17 -24.85
CA GLY A 112 5.93 -2.72 -25.53
C GLY A 112 6.97 -3.26 -24.55
N GLU A 113 7.25 -4.56 -24.62
CA GLU A 113 8.21 -5.23 -23.76
C GLU A 113 9.60 -4.58 -23.81
N ASP A 114 10.05 -4.21 -24.99
CA ASP A 114 11.34 -3.52 -25.21
C ASP A 114 11.44 -2.13 -24.56
N ASN A 115 10.32 -1.52 -24.19
CA ASN A 115 10.30 -0.24 -23.51
C ASN A 115 10.48 -0.40 -22.00
N ILE A 116 10.23 -1.60 -21.43
CA ILE A 116 10.36 -1.88 -20.01
C ILE A 116 11.85 -2.11 -19.69
N LEU A 117 12.39 -1.28 -18.83
CA LEU A 117 13.81 -1.29 -18.45
C LEU A 117 14.09 -1.88 -17.08
N SER A 118 13.09 -1.85 -16.19
CA SER A 118 13.20 -2.39 -14.84
C SER A 118 11.81 -2.80 -14.34
N CYS A 119 11.75 -3.91 -13.59
CA CYS A 119 10.56 -4.33 -12.87
C CYS A 119 11.01 -4.98 -11.55
N ILE A 120 10.75 -4.32 -10.43
CA ILE A 120 11.25 -4.70 -9.12
C ILE A 120 10.13 -4.62 -8.09
N TYR A 121 9.93 -5.71 -7.36
CA TYR A 121 9.04 -5.75 -6.20
C TYR A 121 9.79 -5.38 -4.92
N HIS A 122 9.21 -4.53 -4.12
CA HIS A 122 9.68 -4.17 -2.79
C HIS A 122 8.82 -4.85 -1.73
N GLY A 123 9.45 -5.74 -0.96
CA GLY A 123 8.87 -6.39 0.22
C GLY A 123 9.59 -5.98 1.51
N ASP A 124 10.37 -4.90 1.46
CA ASP A 124 11.20 -4.39 2.55
C ASP A 124 10.75 -3.03 3.10
N GLU A 125 9.59 -2.55 2.71
CA GLU A 125 9.02 -1.31 3.25
C GLU A 125 7.91 -1.62 4.27
N ILE A 126 7.76 -0.74 5.28
CA ILE A 126 6.67 -0.84 6.24
C ILE A 126 5.35 -0.60 5.51
N GLY A 127 4.41 -1.53 5.68
CA GLY A 127 3.13 -1.54 4.98
C GLY A 127 3.07 -2.61 3.91
N LEU A 128 2.36 -2.30 2.82
CA LEU A 128 2.14 -3.26 1.75
C LEU A 128 3.30 -3.28 0.77
N GLY A 129 3.66 -4.48 0.32
CA GLY A 129 4.56 -4.63 -0.79
C GLY A 129 4.04 -3.92 -2.04
N HIS A 130 4.92 -3.51 -2.93
CA HIS A 130 4.56 -2.84 -4.17
C HIS A 130 5.57 -3.14 -5.29
N LEU A 131 5.08 -3.07 -6.52
CA LEU A 131 5.87 -3.32 -7.71
C LEU A 131 6.19 -2.01 -8.40
N HIS A 132 7.48 -1.76 -8.64
CA HIS A 132 7.99 -0.67 -9.46
C HIS A 132 8.29 -1.19 -10.88
N LEU A 133 7.58 -0.69 -11.87
CA LEU A 133 7.84 -0.97 -13.28
C LEU A 133 8.26 0.32 -13.96
N CYS A 134 9.52 0.37 -14.38
CA CYS A 134 10.11 1.52 -15.05
C CYS A 134 10.21 1.27 -16.57
N LEU A 135 9.72 2.19 -17.35
CA LEU A 135 9.77 2.12 -18.81
C LEU A 135 10.21 3.43 -19.44
N CYS A 136 10.85 3.31 -20.63
CA CYS A 136 11.10 4.45 -21.49
C CYS A 136 9.84 4.68 -22.36
N PRO A 137 9.15 5.85 -22.25
CA PRO A 137 7.85 6.04 -22.90
C PRO A 137 8.00 6.37 -24.41
N ILE A 138 8.39 5.36 -25.19
CA ILE A 138 8.58 5.49 -26.65
C ILE A 138 7.39 4.90 -27.36
N VAL A 139 6.80 5.70 -28.27
CA VAL A 139 5.74 5.30 -29.20
C VAL A 139 5.97 5.97 -30.53
N ASP A 140 5.87 5.24 -31.63
CA ASP A 140 6.05 5.72 -33.02
C ASP A 140 7.34 6.55 -33.18
N ASN A 141 8.45 6.04 -32.69
CA ASN A 141 9.77 6.67 -32.70
C ASN A 141 9.79 8.07 -32.00
N LYS A 142 8.90 8.32 -31.08
CA LYS A 142 8.84 9.56 -30.28
C LYS A 142 8.83 9.25 -28.81
N LEU A 143 9.53 10.10 -28.04
CA LEU A 143 9.50 10.07 -26.57
C LEU A 143 8.27 10.82 -26.08
N SER A 144 7.20 10.10 -25.75
CA SER A 144 5.91 10.70 -25.37
C SER A 144 5.15 9.88 -24.32
N SER A 145 5.36 10.23 -23.06
CA SER A 145 4.56 9.65 -21.97
C SER A 145 3.07 9.96 -22.08
N LYS A 146 2.70 11.13 -22.59
CA LYS A 146 1.29 11.51 -22.78
C LYS A 146 0.55 10.62 -23.79
N THR A 147 1.23 10.19 -24.85
CA THR A 147 0.65 9.32 -25.86
C THR A 147 0.56 7.88 -25.38
N LEU A 148 1.52 7.44 -24.58
CA LEU A 148 1.60 6.06 -24.09
C LEU A 148 0.72 5.84 -22.86
N ILE A 149 0.77 6.76 -21.89
CA ILE A 149 0.03 6.68 -20.63
C ILE A 149 -1.11 7.71 -20.67
N THR A 150 -2.16 7.36 -21.39
CA THR A 150 -3.36 8.19 -21.49
C THR A 150 -4.28 7.98 -20.30
N ARG A 151 -5.25 8.89 -20.11
CA ARG A 151 -6.30 8.70 -19.11
C ARG A 151 -7.09 7.41 -19.37
N ASP A 152 -7.38 7.10 -20.65
CA ASP A 152 -8.09 5.89 -21.03
C ASP A 152 -7.28 4.63 -20.72
N PHE A 153 -5.95 4.68 -20.91
CA PHE A 153 -5.06 3.60 -20.51
C PHE A 153 -5.13 3.37 -18.98
N ILE A 154 -5.01 4.44 -18.17
CA ILE A 154 -5.09 4.35 -16.71
C ILE A 154 -6.45 3.78 -16.27
N THR A 155 -7.55 4.28 -16.85
CA THR A 155 -8.89 3.76 -16.56
C THR A 155 -9.03 2.29 -16.97
N SER A 156 -8.49 1.91 -18.14
CA SER A 156 -8.56 0.54 -18.64
C SER A 156 -7.80 -0.44 -17.75
N ILE A 157 -6.65 -0.04 -17.19
CA ILE A 157 -5.86 -0.92 -16.32
C ILE A 157 -6.58 -1.20 -15.00
N HIS A 158 -7.24 -0.18 -14.42
CA HIS A 158 -8.08 -0.36 -13.24
C HIS A 158 -9.27 -1.30 -13.47
N LYS A 159 -9.82 -1.33 -14.69
CA LYS A 159 -10.92 -2.22 -15.06
C LYS A 159 -10.47 -3.63 -15.41
N ILE A 160 -9.37 -3.77 -16.13
CA ILE A 160 -8.94 -5.05 -16.74
C ILE A 160 -8.06 -5.86 -15.80
N MET A 161 -7.12 -5.23 -15.07
CA MET A 161 -6.22 -5.98 -14.19
C MET A 161 -6.94 -6.75 -13.08
N PRO A 162 -7.95 -6.19 -12.37
CA PRO A 162 -8.74 -6.98 -11.44
C PRO A 162 -9.37 -8.23 -12.05
N ILE A 163 -9.92 -8.13 -13.26
CA ILE A 163 -10.51 -9.28 -13.98
C ILE A 163 -9.45 -10.35 -14.28
N ILE A 164 -8.29 -9.94 -14.77
CA ILE A 164 -7.17 -10.86 -15.03
C ILE A 164 -6.77 -11.58 -13.73
N LEU A 165 -6.60 -10.83 -12.66
CA LEU A 165 -6.18 -11.37 -11.35
C LEU A 165 -7.25 -12.31 -10.77
N GLN A 166 -8.53 -11.95 -10.84
CA GLN A 166 -9.65 -12.81 -10.43
C GLN A 166 -9.68 -14.12 -11.22
N ASN A 167 -9.47 -14.07 -12.53
CA ASN A 167 -9.43 -15.28 -13.39
C ASN A 167 -8.26 -16.23 -13.02
N HIS A 168 -7.24 -15.70 -12.35
CA HIS A 168 -6.14 -16.47 -11.77
C HIS A 168 -6.33 -16.80 -10.29
N GLY A 169 -7.54 -16.57 -9.74
CA GLY A 169 -7.90 -16.94 -8.37
C GLY A 169 -7.36 -16.00 -7.29
N PHE A 170 -7.07 -14.74 -7.64
CA PHE A 170 -6.78 -13.71 -6.64
C PHE A 170 -8.08 -13.05 -6.16
N ASP A 171 -8.21 -12.85 -4.86
CA ASP A 171 -9.39 -12.18 -4.27
C ASP A 171 -9.24 -10.65 -4.34
N ILE A 172 -9.51 -10.09 -5.51
CA ILE A 172 -9.40 -8.66 -5.83
C ILE A 172 -10.80 -8.11 -6.09
N GLU A 173 -11.13 -6.94 -5.56
CA GLU A 173 -12.38 -6.24 -5.88
C GLU A 173 -12.42 -5.83 -7.36
N SER A 174 -13.58 -6.01 -7.99
CA SER A 174 -13.85 -5.42 -9.30
C SER A 174 -13.84 -3.90 -9.21
N TYR A 175 -13.35 -3.25 -10.26
CA TYR A 175 -13.39 -1.80 -10.34
C TYR A 175 -14.85 -1.33 -10.41
N GLU A 176 -15.29 -0.63 -9.37
CA GLU A 176 -16.49 0.16 -9.42
C GLU A 176 -16.12 1.60 -9.77
N GLU A 177 -16.82 2.18 -10.71
CA GLU A 177 -16.69 3.60 -11.04
C GLU A 177 -17.26 4.43 -9.88
N THR A 178 -16.49 4.53 -8.79
CA THR A 178 -16.84 5.48 -7.74
C THR A 178 -16.71 6.88 -8.33
N GLU A 179 -17.73 7.70 -8.10
CA GLU A 179 -17.66 9.14 -8.42
C GLU A 179 -16.31 9.67 -7.96
N THR A 180 -15.54 10.21 -8.92
CA THR A 180 -14.25 10.82 -8.64
C THR A 180 -14.41 11.77 -7.49
N LYS A 181 -13.84 11.45 -6.33
CA LYS A 181 -13.86 12.34 -5.16
C LYS A 181 -13.42 13.71 -5.64
N LYS A 182 -14.26 14.72 -5.49
CA LYS A 182 -13.94 16.12 -5.77
C LYS A 182 -12.71 16.46 -4.92
N GLY A 183 -11.49 16.45 -5.51
CA GLY A 183 -10.27 16.71 -4.75
C GLY A 183 -8.99 16.11 -5.33
N GLY A 184 -9.06 15.26 -6.33
CA GLY A 184 -7.87 14.60 -6.91
C GLY A 184 -7.21 13.57 -5.98
N ASN A 185 -6.21 12.86 -6.46
CA ASN A 185 -5.42 11.95 -5.64
C ASN A 185 -4.47 12.77 -4.75
N LEU A 186 -4.50 12.52 -3.45
CA LEU A 186 -3.54 13.09 -2.52
C LEU A 186 -2.11 12.63 -2.91
N SER A 187 -1.14 13.52 -2.77
CA SER A 187 0.26 13.11 -2.83
C SER A 187 0.54 12.13 -1.68
N VAL A 188 1.56 11.27 -1.83
CA VAL A 188 1.95 10.31 -0.77
C VAL A 188 2.15 11.02 0.58
N LYS A 189 2.71 12.24 0.56
CA LYS A 189 2.91 13.04 1.77
C LYS A 189 1.61 13.48 2.41
N GLU A 190 0.64 13.93 1.61
CA GLU A 190 -0.68 14.34 2.08
C GLU A 190 -1.49 13.14 2.57
N TYR A 191 -1.38 11.99 1.88
CA TYR A 191 -2.00 10.74 2.31
C TYR A 191 -1.44 10.26 3.66
N LYS A 192 -0.11 10.21 3.82
CA LYS A 192 0.54 9.85 5.10
C LYS A 192 0.09 10.77 6.23
N LYS A 193 0.03 12.09 5.99
CA LYS A 193 -0.45 13.06 6.98
C LYS A 193 -1.92 12.86 7.35
N ALA A 194 -2.76 12.53 6.37
CA ALA A 194 -4.18 12.26 6.62
C ALA A 194 -4.37 10.97 7.44
N MET A 195 -3.62 9.90 7.13
CA MET A 195 -3.62 8.65 7.87
C MET A 195 -3.11 8.82 9.31
N GLU A 196 -2.07 9.63 9.50
CA GLU A 196 -1.53 9.90 10.84
C GLU A 196 -2.55 10.63 11.71
N LYS A 197 -3.24 11.62 11.14
CA LYS A 197 -4.33 12.33 11.82
C LYS A 197 -5.50 11.39 12.17
N GLU A 198 -5.91 10.52 11.26
CA GLU A 198 -6.97 9.54 11.50
C GLU A 198 -6.58 8.55 12.61
N LYS A 199 -5.31 8.12 12.63
CA LYS A 199 -4.76 7.28 13.69
C LYS A 199 -4.76 7.97 15.06
N GLU A 200 -4.40 9.26 15.12
CA GLU A 200 -4.47 10.04 16.36
C GLU A 200 -5.90 10.18 16.87
N GLU A 201 -6.86 10.47 15.97
CA GLU A 201 -8.29 10.54 16.31
C GLU A 201 -8.83 9.20 16.81
N LEU A 202 -8.40 8.08 16.21
CA LEU A 202 -8.80 6.74 16.64
C LEU A 202 -8.20 6.37 18.00
N ASN A 203 -6.93 6.70 18.25
CA ASN A 203 -6.29 6.50 19.54
C ASN A 203 -7.01 7.28 20.65
N HIS A 204 -7.38 8.54 20.40
CA HIS A 204 -8.12 9.35 21.37
C HIS A 204 -9.49 8.72 21.71
N LYS A 205 -10.21 8.20 20.72
CA LYS A 205 -11.46 7.49 20.94
C LYS A 205 -11.26 6.21 21.76
N LEU A 206 -10.17 5.50 21.51
CA LEU A 206 -9.81 4.29 22.27
C LEU A 206 -9.53 4.62 23.73
N ASP A 207 -8.77 5.69 23.99
CA ASP A 207 -8.46 6.14 25.35
C ASP A 207 -9.74 6.53 26.11
N ASP A 208 -10.67 7.24 25.45
CA ASP A 208 -11.97 7.58 26.04
C ASP A 208 -12.79 6.32 26.37
N MET A 209 -12.85 5.34 25.47
CA MET A 209 -13.54 4.07 25.71
C MET A 209 -12.91 3.27 26.86
N VAL A 210 -11.59 3.24 26.96
CA VAL A 210 -10.89 2.57 28.07
C VAL A 210 -11.22 3.25 29.40
N LYS A 211 -11.31 4.58 29.42
CA LYS A 211 -11.70 5.33 30.61
C LYS A 211 -13.12 5.00 31.07
N GLU A 212 -14.08 5.03 30.13
CA GLU A 212 -15.49 4.65 30.41
C GLU A 212 -15.59 3.20 30.93
N TYR A 213 -14.85 2.28 30.32
CA TYR A 213 -14.79 0.88 30.75
C TYR A 213 -14.28 0.75 32.19
N ASN A 214 -13.20 1.46 32.55
CA ASN A 214 -12.66 1.44 33.91
C ASN A 214 -13.65 2.00 34.93
N GLU A 215 -14.31 3.11 34.64
CA GLU A 215 -15.35 3.70 35.48
C GLU A 215 -16.52 2.72 35.71
N LEU A 216 -16.95 2.02 34.65
CA LEU A 216 -17.99 1.00 34.75
C LEU A 216 -17.54 -0.21 35.58
N ALA A 217 -16.30 -0.64 35.44
CA ALA A 217 -15.71 -1.72 36.21
C ALA A 217 -15.63 -1.38 37.71
N GLU A 218 -15.27 -0.14 38.06
CA GLU A 218 -15.29 0.32 39.46
C GLU A 218 -16.71 0.33 40.04
N GLN A 219 -17.70 0.81 39.29
CA GLN A 219 -19.10 0.78 39.73
C GLN A 219 -19.60 -0.67 39.93
N TYR A 220 -19.25 -1.56 39.02
CA TYR A 220 -19.61 -2.98 39.14
C TYR A 220 -19.00 -3.62 40.37
N ASN A 221 -17.71 -3.37 40.66
CA ASN A 221 -17.06 -3.89 41.86
C ASN A 221 -17.69 -3.37 43.13
N LYS A 222 -18.05 -2.07 43.17
CA LYS A 222 -18.76 -1.49 44.31
C LYS A 222 -20.12 -2.15 44.57
N LEU A 223 -20.88 -2.41 43.52
CA LEU A 223 -22.17 -3.15 43.61
C LEU A 223 -22.00 -4.57 44.09
N LEU A 224 -20.92 -5.25 43.72
CA LEU A 224 -20.57 -6.59 44.25
C LEU A 224 -20.29 -6.57 45.75
N ASP A 225 -19.57 -5.57 46.21
CA ASP A 225 -19.25 -5.40 47.65
C ASP A 225 -20.52 -5.11 48.45
N GLU A 226 -21.39 -4.18 47.96
CA GLU A 226 -22.68 -3.88 48.57
C GLU A 226 -23.59 -5.11 48.62
N LYS A 227 -23.64 -5.91 47.57
CA LYS A 227 -24.38 -7.18 47.53
C LYS A 227 -23.87 -8.16 48.58
N SER A 228 -22.56 -8.32 48.67
CA SER A 228 -21.89 -9.24 49.62
C SER A 228 -22.22 -8.84 51.06
N GLU A 229 -22.20 -7.54 51.34
CA GLU A 229 -22.53 -7.03 52.65
C GLU A 229 -24.02 -7.23 53.03
N LEU A 230 -24.90 -7.03 52.06
CA LEU A 230 -26.34 -7.28 52.25
C LEU A 230 -26.65 -8.74 52.50
N GLU A 231 -26.01 -9.65 51.74
CA GLU A 231 -26.14 -11.09 51.98
C GLU A 231 -25.65 -11.50 53.39
N ARG A 232 -24.54 -10.91 53.88
CA ARG A 232 -24.03 -11.14 55.24
C ARG A 232 -25.04 -10.68 56.25
N LYS A 233 -25.59 -9.46 56.12
CA LYS A 233 -26.60 -8.91 57.03
C LYS A 233 -27.89 -9.78 57.06
N ASN A 234 -28.32 -10.31 55.91
CA ASN A 234 -29.48 -11.18 55.82
C ASN A 234 -29.24 -12.51 56.51
N ARG A 235 -28.06 -13.13 56.33
CA ARG A 235 -27.69 -14.35 57.08
C ARG A 235 -27.68 -14.14 58.59
N GLN A 236 -27.12 -13.02 59.05
CA GLN A 236 -27.08 -12.69 60.48
C GLN A 236 -28.49 -12.55 61.06
N LYS A 237 -29.40 -11.83 60.36
CA LYS A 237 -30.78 -11.70 60.81
C LYS A 237 -31.51 -13.08 60.83
N ALA A 238 -31.25 -13.93 59.83
CA ALA A 238 -31.83 -15.29 59.83
C ALA A 238 -31.37 -16.13 61.04
N TYR A 239 -30.10 -16.06 61.39
CA TYR A 239 -29.56 -16.69 62.61
C TYR A 239 -30.19 -16.16 63.91
N GLU A 240 -30.42 -14.85 64.00
CA GLU A 240 -31.05 -14.23 65.17
C GLU A 240 -32.50 -14.71 65.36
N VAL A 241 -33.23 -14.79 64.29
CA VAL A 241 -34.64 -15.30 64.27
C VAL A 241 -34.69 -16.76 64.70
N ILE A 242 -33.79 -17.62 64.19
CA ILE A 242 -33.72 -19.04 64.58
C ILE A 242 -33.41 -19.18 66.07
N ASN A 243 -32.42 -18.47 66.57
CA ASN A 243 -32.03 -18.51 67.97
C ASN A 243 -33.12 -17.98 68.92
N GLN A 244 -33.94 -17.00 68.51
CA GLN A 244 -35.12 -16.52 69.27
C GLN A 244 -36.21 -17.57 69.36
N GLN A 245 -36.48 -18.29 68.26
CA GLN A 245 -37.47 -19.39 68.23
C GLN A 245 -37.06 -20.59 69.12
N GLU A 246 -35.74 -20.90 69.13
CA GLU A 246 -35.22 -21.98 70.00
C GLU A 246 -35.29 -21.62 71.48
N ARG A 247 -35.12 -20.35 71.86
CA ARG A 247 -35.23 -19.87 73.26
C ARG A 247 -36.68 -19.77 73.80
N SER A 248 -37.66 -19.81 72.85
CA SER A 248 -39.08 -19.67 73.20
C SER A 248 -39.78 -21.04 73.29
N ARG A 249 -39.05 -22.09 73.07
CA ARG A 249 -39.47 -23.52 73.29
C ARG A 249 -38.85 -24.04 74.61
#